data_ed15d56630822ad86f3307b5228dfec7
#
_entry.id   ed15d56630822ad86f3307b5228dfec7
#
_cell.length_a   1.000
_cell.length_b   1.000
_cell.length_c   1.000
_cell.angle_alpha   90.00
_cell.angle_beta   90.00
_cell.angle_gamma   90.00
#
_symmetry.space_group_name_H-M   'P 1'
#
loop_
_entity.id
_entity.type
_entity.pdbx_description
1 polymer ?
#
loop_
_entity_poly.entity_id
_entity_poly.type
_entity_poly.pdbx_seq_one_letter_code
_entity_poly.pdbx_strand_id
1 'polypeptide(L)'
;MKISEASIALFALAQESRLEVFRLLAKNSPDGLCAGDLSRALDIPKPTLSFHLKELSTAGLIDSEKNGRSIKYRLQDKRMSQLMAFLTEDCCQGRPELCCPKKPNIS
;
A
#
# COMPACT_ATOMS: atom_id res chain seq x y z
N MET A 1 -6.41 -12.54 -7.93
CA MET A 1 -5.78 -11.36 -8.55
C MET A 1 -5.10 -11.75 -9.84
N LYS A 2 -5.26 -10.93 -10.85
CA LYS A 2 -4.61 -11.20 -12.14
C LYS A 2 -3.19 -10.67 -12.12
N ILE A 3 -2.34 -11.25 -12.99
CA ILE A 3 -0.95 -10.81 -13.04
C ILE A 3 -0.83 -9.33 -13.43
N SER A 4 -1.74 -8.85 -14.30
CA SER A 4 -1.72 -7.44 -14.66
C SER A 4 -2.05 -6.55 -13.46
N GLU A 5 -2.98 -6.97 -12.63
CA GLU A 5 -3.34 -6.21 -11.43
C GLU A 5 -2.18 -6.17 -10.44
N ALA A 6 -1.52 -7.30 -10.27
CA ALA A 6 -0.37 -7.38 -9.38
C ALA A 6 0.77 -6.50 -9.89
N SER A 7 0.99 -6.51 -11.19
CA SER A 7 2.04 -5.70 -11.80
C SER A 7 1.78 -4.20 -11.59
N ILE A 8 0.53 -3.78 -11.76
CA ILE A 8 0.16 -2.38 -11.54
C ILE A 8 0.39 -1.98 -10.09
N ALA A 9 0.00 -2.85 -9.15
CA ALA A 9 0.19 -2.57 -7.73
C ALA A 9 1.66 -2.45 -7.38
N LEU A 10 2.47 -3.38 -7.86
CA LEU A 10 3.91 -3.35 -7.58
C LEU A 10 4.57 -2.14 -8.21
N PHE A 11 4.16 -1.78 -9.41
CA PHE A 11 4.72 -0.61 -10.07
C PHE A 11 4.42 0.65 -9.27
N ALA A 12 3.19 0.76 -8.76
CA ALA A 12 2.83 1.92 -7.94
C ALA A 12 3.69 2.01 -6.68
N LEU A 13 4.05 0.87 -6.10
CA LEU A 13 4.86 0.85 -4.89
C LEU A 13 6.36 0.99 -5.15
N ALA A 14 6.79 0.91 -6.39
CA ALA A 14 8.21 0.88 -6.71
C ALA A 14 8.88 2.25 -6.73
N GLN A 15 8.25 3.25 -6.13
CA GLN A 15 8.77 4.61 -6.04
C GLN A 15 8.85 4.94 -4.55
N GLU A 16 10.00 5.43 -4.10
CA GLU A 16 10.27 5.60 -2.67
C GLU A 16 9.19 6.40 -1.93
N SER A 17 8.82 7.53 -2.48
CA SER A 17 7.83 8.37 -1.80
C SER A 17 6.48 7.69 -1.69
N ARG A 18 6.09 6.97 -2.74
CA ARG A 18 4.83 6.24 -2.69
C ARG A 18 4.88 5.11 -1.67
N LEU A 19 6.02 4.44 -1.57
CA LEU A 19 6.18 3.39 -0.58
C LEU A 19 6.11 3.97 0.83
N GLU A 20 6.69 5.14 1.04
CA GLU A 20 6.60 5.82 2.33
C GLU A 20 5.16 6.18 2.69
N VAL A 21 4.43 6.69 1.72
CA VAL A 21 3.01 7.02 1.92
C VAL A 21 2.25 5.75 2.31
N PHE A 22 2.46 4.70 1.55
CA PHE A 22 1.78 3.43 1.79
C PHE A 22 2.07 2.90 3.19
N ARG A 23 3.33 2.92 3.59
CA ARG A 23 3.72 2.42 4.90
C ARG A 23 3.15 3.26 6.04
N LEU A 24 3.10 4.56 5.85
CA LEU A 24 2.52 5.43 6.88
C LEU A 24 1.03 5.18 7.02
N LEU A 25 0.33 4.96 5.90
CA LEU A 25 -1.07 4.60 5.96
C LEU A 25 -1.28 3.24 6.63
N ALA A 26 -0.37 2.30 6.40
CA ALA A 26 -0.45 1.01 7.05
C ALA A 26 -0.34 1.13 8.56
N LYS A 27 0.55 2.00 9.03
CA LYS A 27 0.71 2.23 10.46
C LYS A 27 -0.52 2.87 11.09
N ASN A 28 -1.32 3.56 10.30
CA ASN A 28 -2.50 4.25 10.80
C ASN A 28 -3.80 3.59 10.33
N SER A 29 -3.71 2.33 9.93
CA SER A 29 -4.88 1.55 9.57
C SER A 29 -5.62 1.13 10.85
N PRO A 30 -6.95 1.07 10.80
CA PRO A 30 -7.82 1.33 9.67
C PRO A 30 -8.27 2.79 9.54
N ASP A 31 -7.88 3.65 10.47
CA ASP A 31 -8.38 5.03 10.50
C ASP A 31 -7.96 5.84 9.29
N GLY A 32 -6.70 5.73 8.90
CA GLY A 32 -6.21 6.49 7.78
C GLY A 32 -5.75 7.88 8.14
N LEU A 33 -5.32 8.63 7.13
CA LEU A 33 -4.80 9.99 7.32
C LEU A 33 -5.26 10.88 6.19
N CYS A 34 -5.39 12.17 6.49
CA CYS A 34 -5.68 13.18 5.48
C CYS A 34 -4.42 13.56 4.74
N ALA A 35 -4.58 14.14 3.55
CA ALA A 35 -3.45 14.56 2.75
C ALA A 35 -2.53 15.53 3.49
N GLY A 36 -3.13 16.44 4.26
CA GLY A 36 -2.33 17.38 5.04
C GLY A 36 -1.43 16.71 6.05
N ASP A 37 -1.95 15.67 6.72
CA ASP A 37 -1.15 14.91 7.67
C ASP A 37 0.01 14.20 7.00
N LEU A 38 -0.28 13.60 5.84
CA LEU A 38 0.75 12.90 5.07
C LEU A 38 1.82 13.86 4.59
N SER A 39 1.39 15.01 4.09
CA SER A 39 2.33 16.02 3.59
C SER A 39 3.28 16.48 4.67
N ARG A 40 2.76 16.73 5.87
CA ARG A 40 3.59 17.18 6.98
C ARG A 40 4.51 16.07 7.48
N ALA A 41 3.98 14.87 7.63
CA ALA A 41 4.76 13.76 8.18
C ALA A 41 5.90 13.36 7.27
N LEU A 42 5.70 13.41 5.97
CA LEU A 42 6.69 12.94 5.00
C LEU A 42 7.44 14.08 4.32
N ASP A 43 7.07 15.32 4.65
CA ASP A 43 7.69 16.50 4.04
C ASP A 43 7.60 16.46 2.52
N ILE A 44 6.43 16.14 2.02
CA ILE A 44 6.17 16.09 0.59
C ILE A 44 5.19 17.22 0.25
N PRO A 45 5.50 18.09 -0.72
CA PRO A 45 4.58 19.14 -1.10
C PRO A 45 3.25 18.56 -1.57
N LYS A 46 2.16 19.26 -1.26
CA LYS A 46 0.83 18.76 -1.56
C LYS A 46 0.59 18.39 -3.03
N PRO A 47 1.05 19.21 -4.00
CA PRO A 47 0.84 18.81 -5.40
C PRO A 47 1.51 17.49 -5.76
N THR A 48 2.73 17.31 -5.26
CA THR A 48 3.48 16.06 -5.49
C THR A 48 2.80 14.90 -4.79
N LEU A 49 2.36 15.14 -3.56
CA LEU A 49 1.65 14.11 -2.79
C LEU A 49 0.36 13.71 -3.48
N SER A 50 -0.39 14.68 -4.02
CA SER A 50 -1.63 14.39 -4.73
C SER A 50 -1.40 13.43 -5.89
N PHE A 51 -0.30 13.62 -6.61
CA PHE A 51 0.05 12.74 -7.70
C PHE A 51 0.31 11.33 -7.18
N HIS A 52 1.07 11.20 -6.10
CA HIS A 52 1.35 9.89 -5.52
C HIS A 52 0.09 9.20 -5.01
N LEU A 53 -0.79 9.96 -4.37
CA LEU A 53 -2.04 9.41 -3.86
C LEU A 53 -2.92 8.93 -5.01
N LYS A 54 -2.94 9.66 -6.10
CA LYS A 54 -3.70 9.26 -7.27
C LYS A 54 -3.17 7.97 -7.86
N GLU A 55 -1.84 7.84 -7.94
CA GLU A 55 -1.24 6.62 -8.47
C GLU A 55 -1.56 5.40 -7.60
N LEU A 56 -1.48 5.58 -6.29
CA LEU A 56 -1.81 4.49 -5.36
C LEU A 56 -3.29 4.13 -5.42
N SER A 57 -4.15 5.13 -5.55
CA SER A 57 -5.60 4.89 -5.67
C SER A 57 -5.95 4.17 -6.96
N THR A 58 -5.33 4.58 -8.06
CA THR A 58 -5.57 3.96 -9.35
C THR A 58 -5.15 2.49 -9.34
N ALA A 59 -4.09 2.18 -8.61
CA ALA A 59 -3.63 0.79 -8.48
C ALA A 59 -4.49 -0.02 -7.51
N GLY A 60 -5.44 0.62 -6.84
CA GLY A 60 -6.32 -0.08 -5.92
C GLY A 60 -5.74 -0.34 -4.55
N LEU A 61 -4.59 0.27 -4.24
CA LEU A 61 -3.91 0.01 -2.97
C LEU A 61 -4.45 0.83 -1.82
N ILE A 62 -5.03 1.98 -2.13
CA ILE A 62 -5.64 2.84 -1.13
C ILE A 62 -6.97 3.33 -1.65
N ASP A 63 -7.83 3.78 -0.74
CA ASP A 63 -9.04 4.46 -1.14
C ASP A 63 -9.17 5.72 -0.31
N SER A 64 -10.18 6.50 -0.61
CA SER A 64 -10.40 7.75 0.09
C SER A 64 -11.85 7.88 0.47
N GLU A 65 -12.07 8.63 1.52
CA GLU A 65 -13.40 8.92 2.01
C GLU A 65 -13.49 10.39 2.29
N LYS A 66 -14.50 11.04 1.71
CA LYS A 66 -14.68 12.45 1.92
C LYS A 66 -15.52 12.71 3.16
N ASN A 67 -14.98 13.52 4.08
CA ASN A 67 -15.67 13.92 5.28
C ASN A 67 -15.75 15.43 5.29
N GLY A 68 -16.87 15.97 4.84
CA GLY A 68 -17.00 17.41 4.74
C GLY A 68 -15.98 17.98 3.79
N ARG A 69 -15.05 18.77 4.31
CA ARG A 69 -14.02 19.40 3.48
C ARG A 69 -12.74 18.61 3.41
N SER A 70 -12.61 17.58 4.22
CA SER A 70 -11.38 16.80 4.20
C SER A 70 -11.59 15.48 3.50
N ILE A 71 -10.49 14.96 2.98
CA ILE A 71 -10.46 13.64 2.37
C ILE A 71 -9.49 12.82 3.18
N LYS A 72 -9.95 11.67 3.66
CA LYS A 72 -9.13 10.77 4.42
C LYS A 72 -8.75 9.58 3.55
N TYR A 73 -7.47 9.23 3.54
CA TYR A 73 -6.95 8.13 2.73
C TYR A 73 -6.65 6.94 3.63
N ARG A 74 -6.97 5.74 3.14
CA ARG A 74 -6.80 4.51 3.91
C ARG A 74 -6.30 3.41 3.00
N LEU A 75 -5.63 2.41 3.61
CA LEU A 75 -5.23 1.24 2.86
C LEU A 75 -6.45 0.44 2.43
N GLN A 76 -6.33 -0.18 1.27
CA GLN A 76 -7.26 -1.19 0.82
C GLN A 76 -6.75 -2.54 1.30
N ASP A 77 -7.17 -2.96 2.46
CA ASP A 77 -6.67 -4.19 3.08
C ASP A 77 -6.88 -5.40 2.20
N LYS A 78 -8.02 -5.45 1.53
CA LYS A 78 -8.35 -6.58 0.67
C LYS A 78 -7.36 -6.69 -0.49
N ARG A 79 -7.06 -5.58 -1.13
CA ARG A 79 -6.11 -5.58 -2.25
C ARG A 79 -4.72 -5.98 -1.78
N MET A 80 -4.32 -5.49 -0.61
CA MET A 80 -3.03 -5.84 -0.05
C MET A 80 -2.95 -7.34 0.22
N SER A 81 -3.99 -7.91 0.83
CA SER A 81 -4.03 -9.34 1.09
C SER A 81 -3.97 -10.15 -0.19
N GLN A 82 -4.68 -9.70 -1.22
CA GLN A 82 -4.67 -10.37 -2.50
C GLN A 82 -3.27 -10.35 -3.13
N LEU A 83 -2.60 -9.21 -3.03
CA LEU A 83 -1.25 -9.09 -3.59
C LEU A 83 -0.28 -10.01 -2.89
N MET A 84 -0.32 -10.05 -1.56
CA MET A 84 0.57 -10.91 -0.80
C MET A 84 0.32 -12.37 -1.13
N ALA A 85 -0.95 -12.77 -1.20
CA ALA A 85 -1.30 -14.14 -1.54
C ALA A 85 -0.83 -14.49 -2.95
N PHE A 86 -1.02 -13.56 -3.88
CA PHE A 86 -0.61 -13.78 -5.27
C PHE A 86 0.91 -13.98 -5.37
N LEU A 87 1.67 -13.16 -4.66
CA LEU A 87 3.12 -13.22 -4.73
C LEU A 87 3.68 -14.50 -4.13
N THR A 88 2.99 -15.07 -3.16
CA THR A 88 3.48 -16.28 -2.48
C THR A 88 2.80 -17.55 -2.96
N GLU A 89 1.85 -17.43 -3.87
CA GLU A 89 1.10 -18.57 -4.35
C GLU A 89 2.02 -19.52 -5.12
N ASP A 90 2.05 -20.77 -4.67
CA ASP A 90 2.83 -21.81 -5.32
C ASP A 90 4.33 -21.53 -5.44
N CYS A 91 4.81 -20.49 -4.79
CA CYS A 91 6.21 -20.13 -4.95
C CYS A 91 7.14 -21.14 -4.27
N CYS A 92 6.63 -21.90 -3.32
CA CYS A 92 7.43 -22.87 -2.59
C CYS A 92 6.97 -24.29 -2.85
N GLN A 93 6.14 -24.49 -3.83
CA GLN A 93 5.63 -25.79 -4.21
C GLN A 93 5.09 -26.55 -3.00
N GLY A 94 4.34 -25.84 -2.18
CA GLY A 94 3.73 -26.43 -0.99
C GLY A 94 4.62 -26.49 0.22
N ARG A 95 5.79 -25.89 0.17
CA ARG A 95 6.72 -25.89 1.31
C ARG A 95 6.83 -24.47 1.87
N PRO A 96 5.98 -24.14 2.85
CA PRO A 96 5.94 -22.77 3.37
C PRO A 96 7.25 -22.28 3.93
N GLU A 97 8.07 -23.16 4.43
CA GLU A 97 9.35 -22.77 5.03
C GLU A 97 10.30 -22.15 4.02
N LEU A 98 10.04 -22.31 2.73
CA LEU A 98 10.94 -21.76 1.71
C LEU A 98 10.61 -20.31 1.36
N CYS A 99 9.37 -19.89 1.53
CA CYS A 99 9.01 -18.54 1.17
C CYS A 99 8.30 -17.78 2.28
N CYS A 100 7.89 -18.47 3.34
CA CYS A 100 7.29 -17.84 4.49
C CYS A 100 8.13 -18.17 5.69
N PRO A 101 9.21 -17.46 5.92
CA PRO A 101 10.10 -17.75 7.02
C PRO A 101 9.35 -17.66 8.31
N LYS A 102 9.46 -18.66 9.09
CA LYS A 102 8.81 -18.59 10.26
C LYS A 102 9.50 -17.80 11.14
N LYS A 103 9.72 -17.54 11.33
CA LYS A 103 10.18 -16.86 12.12
C LYS A 103 10.84 -16.13 12.14
N PRO A 104 10.60 -15.78 12.49
CA PRO A 104 11.18 -14.78 12.49
C PRO A 104 12.27 -14.73 13.09
N ASN A 105 12.57 -15.22 13.27
CA ASN A 105 13.60 -15.25 13.66
C ASN A 105 14.35 -14.65 12.89
N ILE A 106 13.98 -14.32 12.25
CA ILE A 106 14.59 -13.81 11.44
C ILE A 106 14.56 -12.77 11.55
N SER A 107 14.44 -12.56 11.71
CA SER A 107 14.33 -11.63 11.70
C SER A 107 14.31 -11.14 11.92
#